data_a2e42ef5bf9584a9e74fa0b2da44b484
#
_entry.id   a2e42ef5bf9584a9e74fa0b2da44b484
#
_cell.length_a   1.000
_cell.length_b   1.000
_cell.length_c   1.000
_cell.angle_alpha   90.00
_cell.angle_beta   90.00
_cell.angle_gamma   90.00
#
_symmetry.space_group_name_H-M   'P 1'
#
loop_
_entity.id
_entity.type
_entity.pdbx_description
1 polymer ?
#
loop_
_entity_poly.entity_id
_entity_poly.type
_entity_poly.pdbx_seq_one_letter_code
_entity_poly.pdbx_strand_id
1 'polypeptide(L)'
;MKFLEAILAALAVTGALARPQRTRTGEVEAALAKLGVEVTKIPQLSGPMNNGCQNACGSLSELYGSEKVIAENTPAYHNVTQSYWAAQQGEVRPSCIFVPSIEKEVSVLVLISQLTDCPFATKSGGHAAFPGASSSQGGITMLFRNLNEVTLNENKYAASIGPGNNWGQVYKALEPHGLAVVGGRLSSIGVGGLTTGGGISYYSNLYGWASDNVESFEVVSAETGDILTASETQHPDLYWALRGGGNNVGLVTKFNLYTIPSTLLRGTTRVFSADQSSKVLDAFFQVARNAHVDGNAQQYVIFGRTAGANMISAELTYTKDVSNPAIFEKYRSIPAISDTTSTRTLLEYCDGIGTSDRNGLRELFWNRSFKLNEDFANWAVEYFYSIAPRMDSVPGAMSGLVFQVITEPMLEKMSHAGGNALGLDASSGPIHLMHILSMWNSTSDDDTIYGFANDFFTTVTAEAKSRGLDNEFIYMNYASQFQDVISSYGAANKARLKEIAHKYDPRGVYQTLQPGYFKLTHAPVANPY
;
A
#
# COMPACT_ATOMS: atom_id res chain seq x y z
N MET A 1 -45.09 -39.54 -40.35
CA MET A 1 -44.56 -39.94 -39.05
C MET A 1 -43.84 -38.70 -38.51
N LYS A 2 -44.41 -38.16 -37.49
CA LYS A 2 -44.15 -36.78 -37.00
C LYS A 2 -42.92 -36.77 -36.10
N PHE A 3 -41.90 -35.90 -36.40
CA PHE A 3 -40.81 -35.54 -35.51
C PHE A 3 -41.33 -34.46 -34.57
N LEU A 4 -41.17 -34.69 -33.28
CA LEU A 4 -41.43 -33.73 -32.22
C LEU A 4 -40.14 -32.96 -31.97
N GLU A 5 -40.13 -31.68 -32.31
CA GLU A 5 -39.08 -30.73 -31.89
C GLU A 5 -39.31 -30.35 -30.44
N ALA A 6 -38.36 -30.70 -29.59
CA ALA A 6 -38.27 -30.19 -28.21
C ALA A 6 -37.28 -29.02 -28.19
N ILE A 7 -37.83 -27.80 -28.13
CA ILE A 7 -37.03 -26.57 -27.86
C ILE A 7 -36.72 -26.56 -26.39
N LEU A 8 -35.49 -26.84 -26.04
CA LEU A 8 -34.91 -26.53 -24.70
C LEU A 8 -34.55 -25.04 -24.69
N ALA A 9 -35.42 -24.23 -24.10
CA ALA A 9 -35.06 -22.87 -23.72
C ALA A 9 -34.10 -22.93 -22.53
N ALA A 10 -32.83 -22.70 -22.79
CA ALA A 10 -31.84 -22.45 -21.74
C ALA A 10 -32.16 -21.10 -21.09
N LEU A 11 -32.82 -21.10 -19.96
CA LEU A 11 -32.92 -19.97 -19.06
C LEU A 11 -31.51 -19.74 -18.47
N ALA A 12 -30.78 -18.82 -19.07
CA ALA A 12 -29.61 -18.21 -18.41
C ALA A 12 -30.14 -17.44 -17.19
N VAL A 13 -30.11 -18.09 -16.04
CA VAL A 13 -30.25 -17.40 -14.76
C VAL A 13 -28.94 -16.61 -14.54
N THR A 14 -28.92 -15.39 -15.04
CA THR A 14 -28.00 -14.38 -14.57
C THR A 14 -28.41 -14.09 -13.12
N GLY A 15 -27.80 -14.80 -12.20
CA GLY A 15 -27.84 -14.48 -10.79
C GLY A 15 -27.10 -13.16 -10.57
N ALA A 16 -27.72 -12.04 -10.94
CA ALA A 16 -27.42 -10.77 -10.32
C ALA A 16 -27.72 -10.99 -8.82
N LEU A 17 -26.68 -11.17 -8.02
CA LEU A 17 -26.79 -11.06 -6.57
C LEU A 17 -27.35 -9.66 -6.32
N ALA A 18 -28.67 -9.58 -6.13
CA ALA A 18 -29.35 -8.36 -5.73
C ALA A 18 -28.62 -7.91 -4.46
N ARG A 19 -27.88 -6.80 -4.56
CA ARG A 19 -27.35 -6.12 -3.37
C ARG A 19 -28.56 -5.94 -2.45
N PRO A 20 -28.49 -6.35 -1.17
CA PRO A 20 -29.57 -6.08 -0.25
C PRO A 20 -29.76 -4.56 -0.26
N GLN A 21 -30.97 -4.10 -0.66
CA GLN A 21 -31.36 -2.71 -0.55
C GLN A 21 -31.17 -2.33 0.93
N ARG A 22 -30.14 -1.54 1.20
CA ARG A 22 -29.88 -1.01 2.55
C ARG A 22 -30.99 0.01 2.82
N THR A 23 -32.06 -0.46 3.44
CA THR A 23 -33.06 0.44 4.04
C THR A 23 -32.36 1.31 5.07
N ARG A 24 -32.68 2.61 5.13
CA ARG A 24 -32.29 3.49 6.24
C ARG A 24 -32.57 2.76 7.54
N THR A 25 -31.53 2.48 8.28
CA THR A 25 -31.69 1.89 9.60
C THR A 25 -31.72 3.03 10.59
N GLY A 26 -32.73 3.07 11.45
CA GLY A 26 -32.79 4.05 12.54
C GLY A 26 -31.53 4.09 13.41
N GLU A 27 -30.71 3.02 13.36
CA GLU A 27 -29.41 2.94 14.02
C GLU A 27 -28.37 3.90 13.43
N VAL A 28 -28.30 4.01 12.08
CA VAL A 28 -27.36 4.95 11.42
C VAL A 28 -27.81 6.40 11.66
N GLU A 29 -29.13 6.66 11.63
CA GLU A 29 -29.69 7.99 11.95
C GLU A 29 -29.43 8.35 13.41
N ALA A 30 -29.56 7.40 14.33
CA ALA A 30 -29.25 7.60 15.76
C ALA A 30 -27.74 7.84 15.98
N ALA A 31 -26.88 7.13 15.24
CA ALA A 31 -25.42 7.36 15.28
C ALA A 31 -25.06 8.76 14.76
N LEU A 32 -25.65 9.21 13.67
CA LEU A 32 -25.48 10.58 13.16
C LEU A 32 -25.97 11.63 14.15
N ALA A 33 -27.11 11.39 14.82
CA ALA A 33 -27.65 12.31 15.84
C ALA A 33 -26.70 12.46 17.04
N LYS A 34 -26.01 11.36 17.48
CA LYS A 34 -24.97 11.43 18.51
C LYS A 34 -23.79 12.31 18.07
N LEU A 35 -23.48 12.30 16.79
CA LEU A 35 -22.47 13.17 16.19
C LEU A 35 -22.99 14.58 15.89
N GLY A 36 -24.20 14.94 16.32
CA GLY A 36 -24.81 16.24 16.13
C GLY A 36 -25.37 16.50 14.73
N VAL A 37 -25.58 15.44 13.94
CA VAL A 37 -26.15 15.50 12.59
C VAL A 37 -27.60 15.01 12.62
N GLU A 38 -28.55 15.94 12.51
CA GLU A 38 -29.98 15.64 12.45
C GLU A 38 -30.39 15.40 10.97
N VAL A 39 -30.57 14.14 10.58
CA VAL A 39 -30.90 13.73 9.21
C VAL A 39 -32.13 14.45 8.66
N THR A 40 -33.17 14.68 9.50
CA THR A 40 -34.40 15.34 9.10
C THR A 40 -34.22 16.82 8.72
N LYS A 41 -33.13 17.43 9.14
CA LYS A 41 -32.78 18.82 8.79
C LYS A 41 -31.96 18.93 7.50
N ILE A 42 -31.54 17.80 6.91
CA ILE A 42 -30.77 17.76 5.69
C ILE A 42 -31.69 17.37 4.52
N PRO A 43 -32.08 18.32 3.64
CA PRO A 43 -33.04 18.07 2.57
C PRO A 43 -32.64 16.88 1.66
N GLN A 44 -31.37 16.73 1.37
CA GLN A 44 -30.82 15.67 0.52
C GLN A 44 -31.00 14.27 1.11
N LEU A 45 -31.13 14.13 2.42
CA LEU A 45 -31.37 12.87 3.12
C LEU A 45 -32.86 12.61 3.38
N SER A 46 -33.73 13.61 3.16
CA SER A 46 -35.19 13.55 3.45
C SER A 46 -36.01 13.08 2.24
N GLY A 47 -35.45 13.06 1.02
CA GLY A 47 -36.14 12.72 -0.24
C GLY A 47 -35.85 11.28 -0.73
N PRO A 48 -36.43 10.88 -1.87
CA PRO A 48 -36.10 9.59 -2.49
C PRO A 48 -34.63 9.52 -2.90
N MET A 49 -33.97 8.43 -2.58
CA MET A 49 -32.52 8.21 -2.72
C MET A 49 -32.10 7.78 -4.13
N ASN A 50 -32.63 8.41 -5.19
CA ASN A 50 -32.36 8.01 -6.57
C ASN A 50 -30.96 8.40 -7.08
N ASN A 51 -30.23 9.29 -6.37
CA ASN A 51 -28.89 9.77 -6.72
C ASN A 51 -27.97 9.72 -5.50
N GLY A 52 -27.63 8.51 -5.04
CA GLY A 52 -26.93 8.25 -3.78
C GLY A 52 -25.72 9.17 -3.52
N CYS A 53 -24.76 9.27 -4.46
CA CYS A 53 -23.57 10.09 -4.25
C CYS A 53 -23.82 11.59 -4.40
N GLN A 54 -24.78 12.02 -5.21
CA GLN A 54 -25.15 13.44 -5.26
C GLN A 54 -25.77 13.88 -3.93
N ASN A 55 -26.65 13.04 -3.35
CA ASN A 55 -27.23 13.30 -2.04
C ASN A 55 -26.15 13.28 -0.94
N ALA A 56 -25.21 12.34 -0.99
CA ALA A 56 -24.10 12.30 -0.04
C ALA A 56 -23.21 13.56 -0.13
N CYS A 57 -22.79 13.94 -1.32
CA CYS A 57 -21.98 15.14 -1.56
C CYS A 57 -22.72 16.42 -1.16
N GLY A 58 -24.01 16.51 -1.51
CA GLY A 58 -24.86 17.64 -1.12
C GLY A 58 -25.03 17.75 0.40
N SER A 59 -25.24 16.63 1.09
CA SER A 59 -25.36 16.58 2.55
C SER A 59 -24.06 17.02 3.24
N LEU A 60 -22.92 16.53 2.75
CA LEU A 60 -21.61 16.96 3.28
C LEU A 60 -21.36 18.45 3.01
N SER A 61 -21.78 18.97 1.85
CA SER A 61 -21.66 20.39 1.52
C SER A 61 -22.54 21.27 2.40
N GLU A 62 -23.76 20.83 2.73
CA GLU A 62 -24.66 21.53 3.66
C GLU A 62 -24.05 21.56 5.07
N LEU A 63 -23.46 20.46 5.53
CA LEU A 63 -22.88 20.35 6.87
C LEU A 63 -21.56 21.11 7.02
N TYR A 64 -20.70 21.11 6.00
CA TYR A 64 -19.30 21.51 6.14
C TYR A 64 -18.85 22.59 5.16
N GLY A 65 -19.71 22.99 4.23
CA GLY A 65 -19.42 24.03 3.24
C GLY A 65 -18.48 23.59 2.11
N SER A 66 -18.36 24.47 1.14
CA SER A 66 -17.53 24.26 -0.07
C SER A 66 -16.01 24.25 0.19
N GLU A 67 -15.58 24.71 1.36
CA GLU A 67 -14.18 24.65 1.78
C GLU A 67 -13.72 23.22 2.05
N LYS A 68 -14.64 22.37 2.56
CA LYS A 68 -14.37 20.96 2.86
C LYS A 68 -14.92 19.99 1.80
N VAL A 69 -15.89 20.43 0.98
CA VAL A 69 -16.45 19.60 -0.09
C VAL A 69 -16.14 20.23 -1.43
N ILE A 70 -15.14 19.69 -2.09
CA ILE A 70 -14.64 20.15 -3.38
C ILE A 70 -15.51 19.53 -4.47
N ALA A 71 -16.25 20.35 -5.20
CA ALA A 71 -17.11 19.92 -6.30
C ALA A 71 -16.29 19.55 -7.54
N GLU A 72 -16.85 18.63 -8.34
CA GLU A 72 -16.29 18.25 -9.64
C GLU A 72 -16.08 19.46 -10.55
N ASN A 73 -15.07 19.37 -11.43
CA ASN A 73 -14.73 20.40 -12.43
C ASN A 73 -14.28 21.76 -11.86
N THR A 74 -13.91 21.84 -10.59
CA THR A 74 -13.29 23.04 -10.00
C THR A 74 -11.75 22.96 -10.13
N PRO A 75 -11.02 24.11 -10.10
CA PRO A 75 -9.55 24.07 -10.06
C PRO A 75 -9.00 23.28 -8.86
N ALA A 76 -9.65 23.35 -7.70
CA ALA A 76 -9.27 22.58 -6.53
C ALA A 76 -9.42 21.07 -6.76
N TYR A 77 -10.47 20.65 -7.45
CA TYR A 77 -10.70 19.26 -7.83
C TYR A 77 -9.58 18.74 -8.76
N HIS A 78 -9.25 19.52 -9.79
CA HIS A 78 -8.18 19.17 -10.72
C HIS A 78 -6.81 19.08 -10.01
N ASN A 79 -6.52 19.99 -9.10
CA ASN A 79 -5.29 19.95 -8.32
C ASN A 79 -5.18 18.65 -7.51
N VAL A 80 -6.28 18.16 -6.91
CA VAL A 80 -6.27 16.90 -6.15
C VAL A 80 -6.12 15.70 -7.09
N THR A 81 -6.87 15.64 -8.19
CA THR A 81 -6.81 14.51 -9.13
C THR A 81 -5.46 14.42 -9.86
N GLN A 82 -4.78 15.54 -10.07
CA GLN A 82 -3.43 15.58 -10.65
C GLN A 82 -2.30 15.33 -9.63
N SER A 83 -2.62 15.28 -8.33
CA SER A 83 -1.63 15.08 -7.28
C SER A 83 -1.37 13.62 -6.93
N TYR A 84 -1.94 12.67 -7.65
CA TYR A 84 -1.62 11.26 -7.50
C TYR A 84 -0.25 10.95 -8.09
N TRP A 85 0.44 10.00 -7.48
CA TRP A 85 1.69 9.48 -8.02
C TRP A 85 1.45 8.81 -9.39
N ALA A 86 0.58 7.80 -9.43
CA ALA A 86 0.23 7.11 -10.66
C ALA A 86 -0.91 7.82 -11.40
N ALA A 87 -0.72 8.07 -12.70
CA ALA A 87 -1.70 8.70 -13.59
C ALA A 87 -3.05 7.98 -13.57
N GLN A 88 -3.05 6.64 -13.49
CA GLN A 88 -4.26 5.81 -13.45
C GLN A 88 -5.19 6.19 -12.29
N GLN A 89 -4.67 6.59 -11.14
CA GLN A 89 -5.51 7.08 -10.05
C GLN A 89 -6.10 8.46 -10.31
N GLY A 90 -5.34 9.32 -10.98
CA GLY A 90 -5.79 10.64 -11.39
C GLY A 90 -6.86 10.66 -12.49
N GLU A 91 -7.00 9.56 -13.21
CA GLU A 91 -8.05 9.35 -14.23
C GLU A 91 -9.43 9.04 -13.63
N VAL A 92 -9.48 8.59 -12.37
CA VAL A 92 -10.74 8.31 -11.66
C VAL A 92 -11.45 9.61 -11.30
N ARG A 93 -12.76 9.66 -11.52
CA ARG A 93 -13.61 10.85 -11.34
C ARG A 93 -14.60 10.64 -10.19
N PRO A 94 -14.30 11.09 -8.95
CA PRO A 94 -15.26 11.13 -7.86
C PRO A 94 -16.34 12.20 -8.08
N SER A 95 -17.55 11.99 -7.57
CA SER A 95 -18.64 12.99 -7.58
C SER A 95 -18.31 14.23 -6.76
N CYS A 96 -17.52 14.04 -5.70
CA CYS A 96 -16.93 15.14 -4.92
C CYS A 96 -15.71 14.62 -4.14
N ILE A 97 -14.90 15.58 -3.64
CA ILE A 97 -13.79 15.29 -2.75
C ILE A 97 -14.10 15.93 -1.39
N PHE A 98 -14.13 15.11 -0.34
CA PHE A 98 -14.33 15.57 1.03
C PHE A 98 -13.01 15.64 1.79
N VAL A 99 -12.77 16.75 2.50
CA VAL A 99 -11.51 17.04 3.21
C VAL A 99 -11.80 17.22 4.70
N PRO A 100 -11.90 16.13 5.49
CA PRO A 100 -12.11 16.22 6.91
C PRO A 100 -10.92 16.84 7.64
N SER A 101 -11.20 17.56 8.74
CA SER A 101 -10.19 18.17 9.61
C SER A 101 -10.14 17.53 11.00
N ILE A 102 -11.15 16.74 11.36
CA ILE A 102 -11.23 16.00 12.62
C ILE A 102 -11.84 14.61 12.37
N GLU A 103 -11.58 13.69 13.26
CA GLU A 103 -12.01 12.27 13.18
C GLU A 103 -13.54 12.15 13.11
N LYS A 104 -14.27 13.00 13.83
CA LYS A 104 -15.74 13.04 13.81
C LYS A 104 -16.30 13.27 12.41
N GLU A 105 -15.67 14.08 11.58
CA GLU A 105 -16.10 14.34 10.21
C GLU A 105 -15.91 13.10 9.32
N VAL A 106 -14.87 12.29 9.60
CA VAL A 106 -14.67 11.00 8.96
C VAL A 106 -15.81 10.05 9.29
N SER A 107 -16.21 9.97 10.57
CA SER A 107 -17.34 9.17 11.03
C SER A 107 -18.65 9.58 10.34
N VAL A 108 -18.90 10.88 10.21
CA VAL A 108 -20.09 11.41 9.53
C VAL A 108 -20.13 10.99 8.07
N LEU A 109 -19.00 11.06 7.33
CA LEU A 109 -18.95 10.58 5.94
C LEU A 109 -19.29 9.08 5.86
N VAL A 110 -18.69 8.24 6.71
CA VAL A 110 -18.93 6.79 6.70
C VAL A 110 -20.42 6.48 6.94
N LEU A 111 -21.06 7.19 7.85
CA LEU A 111 -22.49 7.00 8.14
C LEU A 111 -23.39 7.56 7.02
N ILE A 112 -23.08 8.72 6.44
CA ILE A 112 -23.80 9.28 5.28
C ILE A 112 -23.68 8.33 4.08
N SER A 113 -22.49 7.78 3.83
CA SER A 113 -22.28 6.79 2.76
C SER A 113 -23.17 5.57 2.92
N GLN A 114 -23.41 5.12 4.15
CA GLN A 114 -24.35 4.03 4.42
C GLN A 114 -25.82 4.42 4.15
N LEU A 115 -26.23 5.63 4.52
CA LEU A 115 -27.60 6.10 4.26
C LEU A 115 -27.88 6.27 2.78
N THR A 116 -26.88 6.68 2.01
CA THR A 116 -27.02 7.03 0.59
C THR A 116 -26.56 5.94 -0.36
N ASP A 117 -26.02 4.83 0.15
CA ASP A 117 -25.35 3.78 -0.63
C ASP A 117 -24.27 4.34 -1.58
N CYS A 118 -23.59 5.40 -1.17
CA CYS A 118 -22.56 6.06 -1.95
C CYS A 118 -21.18 5.45 -1.63
N PRO A 119 -20.47 4.85 -2.59
CA PRO A 119 -19.14 4.35 -2.35
C PRO A 119 -18.15 5.49 -2.10
N PHE A 120 -17.10 5.19 -1.35
CA PHE A 120 -16.02 6.12 -1.07
C PHE A 120 -14.65 5.45 -1.15
N ALA A 121 -13.63 6.26 -1.30
CA ALA A 121 -12.24 5.87 -1.13
C ALA A 121 -11.53 6.89 -0.22
N THR A 122 -10.39 6.48 0.36
CA THR A 122 -9.59 7.34 1.23
C THR A 122 -8.21 7.59 0.65
N LYS A 123 -7.83 8.86 0.55
CA LYS A 123 -6.51 9.30 0.10
C LYS A 123 -5.68 9.80 1.28
N SER A 124 -4.64 9.03 1.66
CA SER A 124 -3.49 9.46 2.45
C SER A 124 -2.48 10.11 1.48
N GLY A 125 -1.38 9.45 1.11
CA GLY A 125 -0.45 9.94 0.10
C GLY A 125 -0.91 9.72 -1.36
N GLY A 126 -1.75 8.72 -1.63
CA GLY A 126 -2.18 8.40 -2.99
C GLY A 126 -1.10 7.76 -3.86
N HIS A 127 -0.27 6.90 -3.27
CA HIS A 127 0.91 6.28 -3.89
C HIS A 127 0.67 4.84 -4.42
N ALA A 128 -0.56 4.40 -4.57
CA ALA A 128 -0.86 3.10 -5.20
C ALA A 128 -0.74 3.22 -6.73
N ALA A 129 -0.29 2.13 -7.37
CA ALA A 129 0.02 2.07 -8.80
C ALA A 129 -1.19 1.69 -9.68
N PHE A 130 -2.42 1.78 -9.19
CA PHE A 130 -3.61 1.37 -9.95
C PHE A 130 -4.85 2.20 -9.60
N PRO A 131 -5.83 2.30 -10.52
CA PRO A 131 -7.02 3.12 -10.32
C PRO A 131 -7.92 2.56 -9.22
N GLY A 132 -8.66 3.42 -8.54
CA GLY A 132 -9.64 3.02 -7.53
C GLY A 132 -9.06 2.71 -6.15
N ALA A 133 -7.74 2.60 -6.00
CA ALA A 133 -7.11 2.27 -4.71
C ALA A 133 -7.34 3.34 -3.63
N SER A 134 -7.24 4.61 -4.00
CA SER A 134 -7.49 5.77 -3.12
C SER A 134 -8.34 6.87 -3.78
N SER A 135 -9.06 6.53 -4.83
CA SER A 135 -10.05 7.35 -5.52
C SER A 135 -11.29 6.53 -5.81
N SER A 136 -12.48 7.14 -5.93
CA SER A 136 -13.75 6.41 -6.11
C SER A 136 -14.49 6.93 -7.33
N GLN A 137 -14.60 6.11 -8.38
CA GLN A 137 -15.32 6.48 -9.60
C GLN A 137 -16.81 6.73 -9.30
N GLY A 138 -17.27 7.94 -9.52
CA GLY A 138 -18.66 8.35 -9.24
C GLY A 138 -19.04 8.37 -7.75
N GLY A 139 -18.09 8.03 -6.87
CA GLY A 139 -18.25 8.03 -5.41
C GLY A 139 -17.67 9.28 -4.74
N ILE A 140 -17.25 9.16 -3.50
CA ILE A 140 -16.59 10.24 -2.74
C ILE A 140 -15.12 9.86 -2.54
N THR A 141 -14.21 10.77 -2.87
CA THR A 141 -12.81 10.64 -2.42
C THR A 141 -12.64 11.45 -1.13
N MET A 142 -12.34 10.79 -0.03
CA MET A 142 -12.00 11.42 1.24
C MET A 142 -10.49 11.69 1.30
N LEU A 143 -10.10 12.95 1.30
CA LEU A 143 -8.70 13.38 1.31
C LEU A 143 -8.29 13.78 2.73
N PHE A 144 -7.37 13.04 3.32
CA PHE A 144 -6.96 13.23 4.72
C PHE A 144 -5.99 14.39 4.97
N ARG A 145 -5.66 15.20 3.98
CA ARG A 145 -4.58 16.22 4.07
C ARG A 145 -4.65 17.14 5.30
N ASN A 146 -5.84 17.36 5.89
CA ASN A 146 -6.01 18.20 7.08
C ASN A 146 -5.95 17.39 8.40
N LEU A 147 -5.92 16.06 8.33
CA LEU A 147 -5.62 15.18 9.47
C LEU A 147 -4.12 14.87 9.48
N ASN A 148 -3.30 15.89 9.62
CA ASN A 148 -1.84 15.83 9.43
C ASN A 148 -1.04 16.25 10.66
N GLU A 149 -1.61 16.21 11.83
CA GLU A 149 -0.88 16.46 13.07
C GLU A 149 0.18 15.38 13.30
N VAL A 150 1.33 15.81 13.85
CA VAL A 150 2.38 14.95 14.37
C VAL A 150 2.74 15.47 15.77
N THR A 151 2.37 14.71 16.79
CA THR A 151 2.59 15.11 18.20
C THR A 151 3.31 14.00 18.97
N LEU A 152 4.25 14.39 19.83
CA LEU A 152 4.91 13.45 20.74
C LEU A 152 4.11 13.34 22.03
N ASN A 153 4.02 12.13 22.58
CA ASN A 153 3.52 11.97 23.94
C ASN A 153 4.50 12.57 24.99
N GLU A 154 4.06 12.74 26.23
CA GLU A 154 4.83 13.44 27.26
C GLU A 154 6.23 12.85 27.50
N ASN A 155 6.37 11.53 27.46
CA ASN A 155 7.64 10.84 27.64
C ASN A 155 8.43 10.65 26.34
N LYS A 156 7.92 11.12 25.21
CA LYS A 156 8.50 11.01 23.86
C LYS A 156 8.73 9.57 23.39
N TYR A 157 8.03 8.60 23.97
CA TYR A 157 8.14 7.19 23.62
C TYR A 157 7.33 6.84 22.38
N ALA A 158 6.27 7.61 22.09
CA ALA A 158 5.45 7.44 20.92
C ALA A 158 5.10 8.79 20.28
N ALA A 159 4.85 8.76 18.98
CA ALA A 159 4.35 9.87 18.17
C ALA A 159 2.96 9.54 17.66
N SER A 160 1.99 10.44 17.88
CA SER A 160 0.66 10.39 17.30
C SER A 160 0.70 11.07 15.94
N ILE A 161 0.31 10.35 14.88
CA ILE A 161 0.49 10.75 13.49
C ILE A 161 -0.85 10.63 12.76
N GLY A 162 -1.33 11.72 12.19
CA GLY A 162 -2.53 11.73 11.36
C GLY A 162 -2.27 11.08 9.98
N PRO A 163 -3.30 10.41 9.39
CA PRO A 163 -3.18 9.71 8.09
C PRO A 163 -2.95 10.66 6.90
N GLY A 164 -3.14 11.96 7.08
CA GLY A 164 -2.90 12.98 6.07
C GLY A 164 -1.42 13.31 5.83
N ASN A 165 -0.52 12.80 6.68
CA ASN A 165 0.91 12.97 6.51
C ASN A 165 1.47 12.05 5.43
N ASN A 166 2.53 12.52 4.79
CA ASN A 166 3.54 11.68 4.16
C ASN A 166 4.76 11.51 5.10
N TRP A 167 5.64 10.56 4.78
CA TRP A 167 6.78 10.25 5.64
C TRP A 167 7.77 11.39 5.78
N GLY A 168 7.97 12.20 4.72
CA GLY A 168 8.81 13.41 4.81
C GLY A 168 8.30 14.40 5.85
N GLN A 169 6.99 14.62 5.93
CA GLN A 169 6.38 15.49 6.96
C GLN A 169 6.59 14.95 8.37
N VAL A 170 6.44 13.63 8.54
CA VAL A 170 6.67 12.97 9.84
C VAL A 170 8.12 13.09 10.28
N TYR A 171 9.06 12.77 9.40
CA TYR A 171 10.51 12.87 9.72
C TYR A 171 10.91 14.31 10.02
N LYS A 172 10.43 15.28 9.23
CA LYS A 172 10.65 16.70 9.47
C LYS A 172 10.14 17.18 10.84
N ALA A 173 8.99 16.66 11.28
CA ALA A 173 8.42 17.02 12.57
C ALA A 173 9.21 16.42 13.76
N LEU A 174 9.77 15.21 13.60
CA LEU A 174 10.45 14.50 14.68
C LEU A 174 11.96 14.79 14.78
N GLU A 175 12.60 15.14 13.66
CA GLU A 175 14.05 15.40 13.57
C GLU A 175 14.56 16.44 14.60
N PRO A 176 13.88 17.59 14.86
CA PRO A 176 14.31 18.56 15.87
C PRO A 176 14.34 18.01 17.30
N HIS A 177 13.67 16.88 17.53
CA HIS A 177 13.66 16.18 18.82
C HIS A 177 14.73 15.07 18.92
N GLY A 178 15.54 14.87 17.87
CA GLY A 178 16.48 13.75 17.77
C GLY A 178 15.78 12.39 17.66
N LEU A 179 14.54 12.38 17.15
CA LEU A 179 13.68 11.19 17.06
C LEU A 179 13.25 10.92 15.60
N ALA A 180 12.93 9.66 15.35
CA ALA A 180 12.25 9.18 14.15
C ALA A 180 11.24 8.11 14.56
N VAL A 181 10.55 7.56 13.59
CA VAL A 181 9.72 6.36 13.69
C VAL A 181 10.08 5.40 12.56
N VAL A 182 9.76 4.11 12.72
CA VAL A 182 9.91 3.14 11.64
C VAL A 182 8.85 3.42 10.59
N GLY A 183 9.26 3.91 9.43
CA GLY A 183 8.35 4.38 8.38
C GLY A 183 8.92 4.24 6.97
N GLY A 184 8.25 4.83 5.99
CA GLY A 184 8.57 4.69 4.57
C GLY A 184 9.93 5.24 4.16
N ARG A 185 10.46 4.72 3.06
CA ARG A 185 11.79 5.05 2.51
C ARG A 185 11.77 6.21 1.53
N LEU A 186 10.59 6.70 1.15
CA LEU A 186 10.40 7.87 0.28
C LEU A 186 9.53 8.90 1.00
N SER A 187 9.89 10.16 0.90
CA SER A 187 9.17 11.26 1.55
C SER A 187 7.74 11.46 1.03
N SER A 188 7.47 11.13 -0.24
CA SER A 188 6.17 11.28 -0.91
C SER A 188 5.11 10.28 -0.43
N ILE A 189 5.51 9.12 0.10
CA ILE A 189 4.61 8.03 0.47
C ILE A 189 3.79 8.40 1.71
N GLY A 190 2.47 8.16 1.65
CA GLY A 190 1.55 8.41 2.76
C GLY A 190 1.68 7.39 3.90
N VAL A 191 1.45 7.88 5.12
CA VAL A 191 1.51 7.08 6.34
C VAL A 191 0.46 5.97 6.35
N GLY A 192 -0.79 6.28 5.93
CA GLY A 192 -1.93 5.38 6.10
C GLY A 192 -1.75 4.06 5.36
N GLY A 193 -1.63 4.11 4.03
CA GLY A 193 -1.54 2.90 3.19
C GLY A 193 -0.29 2.08 3.48
N LEU A 194 0.87 2.75 3.66
CA LEU A 194 2.12 2.05 3.96
C LEU A 194 2.02 1.24 5.25
N THR A 195 1.54 1.85 6.34
CA THR A 195 1.51 1.22 7.66
C THR A 195 0.49 0.09 7.74
N THR A 196 -0.72 0.27 7.17
CA THR A 196 -1.76 -0.77 7.19
C THR A 196 -1.43 -1.95 6.26
N GLY A 197 -0.55 -1.78 5.28
CA GLY A 197 -0.05 -2.85 4.41
C GLY A 197 1.26 -3.50 4.88
N GLY A 198 1.80 -3.08 6.03
CA GLY A 198 3.05 -3.58 6.59
C GLY A 198 4.13 -2.48 6.73
N GLY A 199 4.79 -2.09 5.65
CA GLY A 199 5.70 -0.95 5.61
C GLY A 199 7.17 -1.28 5.86
N ILE A 200 7.92 -1.56 4.80
CA ILE A 200 9.37 -1.77 4.86
C ILE A 200 10.09 -0.43 5.07
N SER A 201 11.05 -0.39 6.00
CA SER A 201 11.83 0.77 6.40
C SER A 201 13.34 0.52 6.28
N TYR A 202 14.14 1.59 6.29
CA TYR A 202 15.60 1.48 6.47
C TYR A 202 16.01 0.87 7.82
N TYR A 203 15.11 0.90 8.79
CA TYR A 203 15.31 0.36 10.14
C TYR A 203 14.71 -1.03 10.35
N SER A 204 14.18 -1.69 9.29
CA SER A 204 13.38 -2.91 9.46
C SER A 204 14.16 -4.09 10.05
N ASN A 205 15.46 -4.24 9.78
CA ASN A 205 16.27 -5.28 10.41
C ASN A 205 16.43 -5.08 11.93
N LEU A 206 16.36 -3.82 12.40
CA LEU A 206 16.49 -3.50 13.83
C LEU A 206 15.16 -3.59 14.57
N TYR A 207 14.06 -3.12 13.93
CA TYR A 207 12.80 -2.87 14.62
C TYR A 207 11.58 -3.57 13.99
N GLY A 208 11.72 -4.25 12.86
CA GLY A 208 10.59 -4.79 12.09
C GLY A 208 10.02 -3.78 11.09
N TRP A 209 8.82 -4.02 10.61
CA TRP A 209 8.13 -3.15 9.67
C TRP A 209 7.40 -2.01 10.40
N ALA A 210 6.90 -1.01 9.67
CA ALA A 210 6.16 0.11 10.26
C ALA A 210 4.95 -0.38 11.09
N SER A 211 4.22 -1.39 10.58
CA SER A 211 3.09 -2.02 11.28
C SER A 211 3.47 -2.69 12.60
N ASP A 212 4.69 -3.21 12.72
CA ASP A 212 5.18 -3.87 13.94
C ASP A 212 5.54 -2.86 15.04
N ASN A 213 5.69 -1.57 14.65
CA ASN A 213 6.05 -0.46 15.54
C ASN A 213 4.87 0.46 15.86
N VAL A 214 3.65 0.02 15.62
CA VAL A 214 2.45 0.75 16.05
C VAL A 214 2.13 0.40 17.50
N GLU A 215 2.03 1.41 18.36
CA GLU A 215 1.52 1.27 19.73
C GLU A 215 0.01 1.07 19.74
N SER A 216 -0.69 1.91 18.98
CA SER A 216 -2.14 1.85 18.85
C SER A 216 -2.65 2.57 17.59
N PHE A 217 -3.87 2.22 17.18
CA PHE A 217 -4.62 2.91 16.12
C PHE A 217 -5.88 3.54 16.71
N GLU A 218 -6.28 4.70 16.20
CA GLU A 218 -7.66 5.19 16.33
C GLU A 218 -8.41 4.86 15.05
N VAL A 219 -9.57 4.21 15.19
CA VAL A 219 -10.29 3.59 14.08
C VAL A 219 -11.75 3.94 14.12
N VAL A 220 -12.31 4.40 13.02
CA VAL A 220 -13.76 4.65 12.88
C VAL A 220 -14.51 3.32 12.79
N SER A 221 -15.46 3.11 13.68
CA SER A 221 -16.44 2.02 13.59
C SER A 221 -17.43 2.29 12.45
N ALA A 222 -17.59 1.33 11.54
CA ALA A 222 -18.59 1.44 10.48
C ALA A 222 -20.02 1.41 11.03
N GLU A 223 -20.25 0.74 12.16
CA GLU A 223 -21.58 0.53 12.72
C GLU A 223 -22.11 1.78 13.44
N THR A 224 -21.27 2.38 14.29
CA THR A 224 -21.70 3.46 15.20
C THR A 224 -21.08 4.81 14.90
N GLY A 225 -20.02 4.86 14.07
CA GLY A 225 -19.22 6.06 13.87
C GLY A 225 -18.33 6.42 15.08
N ASP A 226 -18.30 5.59 16.13
CA ASP A 226 -17.44 5.81 17.28
C ASP A 226 -15.95 5.60 16.88
N ILE A 227 -15.07 6.29 17.58
CA ILE A 227 -13.63 6.11 17.44
C ILE A 227 -13.17 5.04 18.44
N LEU A 228 -12.70 3.92 17.92
CA LEU A 228 -12.16 2.81 18.71
C LEU A 228 -10.64 2.93 18.82
N THR A 229 -10.08 2.67 19.99
CA THR A 229 -8.63 2.47 20.15
C THR A 229 -8.32 0.99 19.99
N ALA A 230 -7.48 0.63 19.02
CA ALA A 230 -6.99 -0.71 18.80
C ALA A 230 -5.51 -0.79 19.21
N SER A 231 -5.18 -1.60 20.21
CA SER A 231 -3.84 -1.80 20.77
C SER A 231 -3.67 -3.23 21.24
N GLU A 232 -2.50 -3.58 21.75
CA GLU A 232 -2.25 -4.90 22.35
C GLU A 232 -3.24 -5.24 23.48
N THR A 233 -3.75 -4.25 24.22
CA THR A 233 -4.63 -4.43 25.37
C THR A 233 -6.08 -4.03 25.13
N GLN A 234 -6.35 -3.22 24.09
CA GLN A 234 -7.70 -2.78 23.71
C GLN A 234 -7.99 -3.25 22.28
N HIS A 235 -9.06 -4.00 22.08
CA HIS A 235 -9.42 -4.58 20.77
C HIS A 235 -8.23 -5.27 20.09
N PRO A 236 -7.55 -6.23 20.77
CA PRO A 236 -6.29 -6.82 20.28
C PRO A 236 -6.45 -7.59 18.95
N ASP A 237 -7.64 -8.09 18.66
CA ASP A 237 -7.95 -8.70 17.38
C ASP A 237 -8.01 -7.67 16.24
N LEU A 238 -8.63 -6.52 16.47
CA LEU A 238 -8.64 -5.40 15.52
C LEU A 238 -7.22 -4.86 15.30
N TYR A 239 -6.45 -4.71 16.38
CA TYR A 239 -5.05 -4.31 16.33
C TYR A 239 -4.20 -5.27 15.47
N TRP A 240 -4.38 -6.60 15.66
CA TRP A 240 -3.73 -7.60 14.83
C TRP A 240 -4.11 -7.45 13.36
N ALA A 241 -5.40 -7.26 13.05
CA ALA A 241 -5.91 -7.17 11.69
C ALA A 241 -5.45 -5.91 10.95
N LEU A 242 -5.28 -4.77 11.65
CA LEU A 242 -4.80 -3.51 11.06
C LEU A 242 -3.31 -3.54 10.71
N ARG A 243 -2.54 -4.46 11.29
CA ARG A 243 -1.13 -4.67 10.99
C ARG A 243 -0.97 -5.62 9.82
N GLY A 244 -1.14 -5.11 8.60
CA GLY A 244 -1.01 -5.83 7.34
C GLY A 244 -2.31 -6.14 6.62
N GLY A 245 -3.48 -5.96 7.24
CA GLY A 245 -4.79 -6.24 6.63
C GLY A 245 -5.36 -5.13 5.75
N GLY A 246 -4.64 -4.02 5.56
CA GLY A 246 -5.06 -2.92 4.71
C GLY A 246 -6.32 -2.19 5.22
N ASN A 247 -7.21 -1.81 4.31
CA ASN A 247 -8.44 -1.06 4.59
C ASN A 247 -9.68 -1.96 4.78
N ASN A 248 -9.50 -3.15 5.33
CA ASN A 248 -10.55 -4.18 5.37
C ASN A 248 -11.38 -4.21 6.66
N VAL A 249 -10.85 -3.69 7.76
CA VAL A 249 -11.41 -3.88 9.10
C VAL A 249 -11.77 -2.58 9.81
N GLY A 250 -11.46 -1.45 9.20
CA GLY A 250 -11.72 -0.13 9.77
C GLY A 250 -11.01 0.98 9.03
N LEU A 251 -11.38 2.20 9.30
CA LEU A 251 -10.80 3.41 8.75
C LEU A 251 -9.96 4.11 9.81
N VAL A 252 -8.64 4.06 9.66
CA VAL A 252 -7.71 4.60 10.65
C VAL A 252 -7.60 6.12 10.52
N THR A 253 -7.82 6.82 11.62
CA THR A 253 -7.72 8.27 11.73
C THR A 253 -6.51 8.75 12.52
N LYS A 254 -5.82 7.85 13.21
CA LYS A 254 -4.57 8.15 13.91
C LYS A 254 -3.70 6.90 14.07
N PHE A 255 -2.40 7.08 13.91
CA PHE A 255 -1.36 6.08 14.09
C PHE A 255 -0.45 6.53 15.24
N ASN A 256 -0.45 5.82 16.36
CA ASN A 256 0.52 6.03 17.43
C ASN A 256 1.69 5.09 17.21
N LEU A 257 2.84 5.63 16.81
CA LEU A 257 4.04 4.85 16.46
C LEU A 257 5.11 5.03 17.52
N TYR A 258 5.76 3.92 17.93
CA TYR A 258 6.93 4.00 18.80
C TYR A 258 8.04 4.81 18.15
N THR A 259 8.63 5.72 18.92
CA THR A 259 9.77 6.52 18.46
C THR A 259 11.07 5.72 18.59
N ILE A 260 11.99 6.01 17.69
CA ILE A 260 13.36 5.51 17.71
C ILE A 260 14.33 6.71 17.69
N PRO A 261 15.58 6.56 18.15
CA PRO A 261 16.58 7.60 17.97
C PRO A 261 16.79 7.90 16.49
N SER A 262 16.74 9.18 16.11
CA SER A 262 17.17 9.62 14.78
C SER A 262 18.69 9.61 14.70
N THR A 263 19.21 8.92 13.69
CA THR A 263 20.65 8.81 13.45
C THR A 263 20.99 9.31 12.06
N LEU A 264 22.24 9.70 11.83
CA LEU A 264 22.73 9.91 10.48
C LEU A 264 22.86 8.55 9.78
N LEU A 265 22.36 8.48 8.55
CA LEU A 265 22.45 7.30 7.70
C LEU A 265 23.62 7.46 6.73
N ARG A 266 24.41 6.41 6.60
CA ARG A 266 25.37 6.26 5.52
C ARG A 266 24.70 5.52 4.38
N GLY A 267 24.44 6.19 3.26
CA GLY A 267 23.76 5.60 2.12
C GLY A 267 24.48 5.84 0.81
N THR A 268 24.27 4.93 -0.14
CA THR A 268 24.80 5.05 -1.51
C THR A 268 23.89 4.36 -2.51
N THR A 269 23.73 5.01 -3.67
CA THR A 269 23.29 4.33 -4.89
C THR A 269 24.53 4.01 -5.72
N ARG A 270 24.79 2.73 -5.91
CA ARG A 270 25.89 2.26 -6.78
C ARG A 270 25.32 1.71 -8.07
N VAL A 271 25.78 2.23 -9.19
CA VAL A 271 25.38 1.76 -10.52
C VAL A 271 26.47 0.88 -11.10
N PHE A 272 26.08 -0.27 -11.65
CA PHE A 272 26.98 -1.25 -12.25
C PHE A 272 26.55 -1.57 -13.67
N SER A 273 27.51 -2.02 -14.48
CA SER A 273 27.23 -2.64 -15.78
C SER A 273 26.52 -3.98 -15.58
N ALA A 274 25.64 -4.36 -16.50
CA ALA A 274 24.85 -5.59 -16.42
C ALA A 274 25.70 -6.88 -16.40
N ASP A 275 26.92 -6.87 -16.93
CA ASP A 275 27.85 -7.99 -16.86
C ASP A 275 28.36 -8.29 -15.44
N GLN A 276 28.13 -7.39 -14.47
CA GLN A 276 28.45 -7.61 -13.07
C GLN A 276 27.30 -8.29 -12.28
N SER A 277 26.21 -8.72 -12.93
CA SER A 277 25.00 -9.26 -12.28
C SER A 277 25.31 -10.33 -11.24
N SER A 278 26.11 -11.33 -11.58
CA SER A 278 26.45 -12.44 -10.67
C SER A 278 27.23 -11.98 -9.44
N LYS A 279 28.16 -11.02 -9.58
CA LYS A 279 28.90 -10.46 -8.43
C LYS A 279 28.01 -9.60 -7.53
N VAL A 280 27.10 -8.84 -8.15
CA VAL A 280 26.13 -8.02 -7.40
C VAL A 280 25.17 -8.93 -6.64
N LEU A 281 24.72 -10.03 -7.23
CA LEU A 281 23.89 -11.03 -6.56
C LEU A 281 24.61 -11.71 -5.41
N ASP A 282 25.87 -12.15 -5.59
CA ASP A 282 26.67 -12.70 -4.48
C ASP A 282 26.80 -11.71 -3.32
N ALA A 283 27.04 -10.43 -3.60
CA ALA A 283 27.07 -9.38 -2.58
C ALA A 283 25.70 -9.18 -1.90
N PHE A 284 24.60 -9.18 -2.67
CA PHE A 284 23.25 -9.07 -2.18
C PHE A 284 22.88 -10.22 -1.22
N PHE A 285 23.15 -11.46 -1.62
CA PHE A 285 22.87 -12.62 -0.78
C PHE A 285 23.75 -12.67 0.47
N GLN A 286 25.01 -12.21 0.37
CA GLN A 286 25.89 -12.11 1.53
C GLN A 286 25.34 -11.14 2.57
N VAL A 287 24.89 -9.95 2.17
CA VAL A 287 24.27 -8.99 3.08
C VAL A 287 22.99 -9.56 3.69
N ALA A 288 22.13 -10.19 2.88
CA ALA A 288 20.88 -10.77 3.36
C ALA A 288 21.09 -11.86 4.42
N ARG A 289 22.06 -12.78 4.19
CA ARG A 289 22.39 -13.86 5.13
C ARG A 289 23.02 -13.35 6.43
N ASN A 290 23.65 -12.18 6.41
CA ASN A 290 24.31 -11.59 7.58
C ASN A 290 23.49 -10.48 8.26
N ALA A 291 22.21 -10.31 7.92
CA ALA A 291 21.35 -9.31 8.54
C ALA A 291 21.18 -9.51 10.05
N HIS A 292 21.25 -10.76 10.53
CA HIS A 292 21.23 -11.09 11.96
C HIS A 292 22.53 -10.70 12.70
N VAL A 293 23.66 -10.60 11.99
CA VAL A 293 24.96 -10.18 12.53
C VAL A 293 25.04 -8.65 12.60
N ASP A 294 24.53 -7.97 11.55
CA ASP A 294 24.55 -6.51 11.47
C ASP A 294 23.22 -5.98 10.91
N GLY A 295 22.27 -5.79 11.82
CA GLY A 295 20.93 -5.26 11.50
C GLY A 295 20.90 -3.80 11.06
N ASN A 296 22.04 -3.07 11.10
CA ASN A 296 22.08 -1.68 10.63
C ASN A 296 22.07 -1.57 9.10
N ALA A 297 22.36 -2.66 8.39
CA ALA A 297 22.40 -2.69 6.94
C ALA A 297 21.02 -2.94 6.32
N GLN A 298 20.70 -2.16 5.30
CA GLN A 298 19.55 -2.38 4.41
C GLN A 298 20.00 -2.27 2.96
N GLN A 299 19.32 -3.00 2.07
CA GLN A 299 19.62 -2.98 0.65
C GLN A 299 18.38 -3.26 -0.20
N TYR A 300 18.39 -2.77 -1.42
CA TYR A 300 17.63 -3.33 -2.54
C TYR A 300 18.45 -3.18 -3.83
N VAL A 301 18.21 -4.06 -4.78
CA VAL A 301 18.91 -4.05 -6.07
C VAL A 301 17.89 -4.03 -7.20
N ILE A 302 18.11 -3.18 -8.19
CA ILE A 302 17.30 -3.05 -9.39
C ILE A 302 18.11 -3.52 -10.59
N PHE A 303 17.65 -4.57 -11.25
CA PHE A 303 18.12 -4.98 -12.57
C PHE A 303 17.21 -4.31 -13.60
N GLY A 304 17.68 -3.22 -14.19
CA GLY A 304 16.86 -2.32 -14.98
C GLY A 304 17.18 -2.35 -16.46
N ARG A 305 16.17 -1.97 -17.28
CA ARG A 305 16.35 -1.65 -18.69
C ARG A 305 15.71 -0.32 -18.99
N THR A 306 16.49 0.58 -19.57
CA THR A 306 16.03 1.90 -20.02
C THR A 306 16.78 2.31 -21.27
N ALA A 307 16.07 2.94 -22.21
CA ALA A 307 16.65 3.39 -23.50
C ALA A 307 17.49 2.32 -24.23
N GLY A 308 17.06 1.06 -24.16
CA GLY A 308 17.73 -0.07 -24.83
C GLY A 308 18.96 -0.63 -24.10
N ALA A 309 19.35 -0.08 -22.95
CA ALA A 309 20.51 -0.52 -22.18
C ALA A 309 20.12 -1.20 -20.86
N ASN A 310 20.77 -2.31 -20.55
CA ASN A 310 20.66 -3.00 -19.26
C ASN A 310 21.67 -2.41 -18.27
N MET A 311 21.24 -2.18 -17.03
CA MET A 311 22.08 -1.69 -15.94
C MET A 311 21.62 -2.25 -14.59
N ILE A 312 22.46 -2.15 -13.58
CA ILE A 312 22.14 -2.55 -12.21
C ILE A 312 22.32 -1.35 -11.31
N SER A 313 21.35 -1.11 -10.44
CA SER A 313 21.44 -0.11 -9.36
C SER A 313 21.28 -0.81 -8.03
N ALA A 314 22.24 -0.66 -7.14
CA ALA A 314 22.15 -1.13 -5.76
C ALA A 314 22.04 0.06 -4.81
N GLU A 315 20.97 0.09 -4.05
CA GLU A 315 20.76 1.01 -2.95
C GLU A 315 21.20 0.34 -1.65
N LEU A 316 22.21 0.90 -1.01
CA LEU A 316 22.81 0.37 0.22
C LEU A 316 22.72 1.43 1.31
N THR A 317 22.06 1.09 2.41
CA THR A 317 21.88 2.01 3.53
C THR A 317 22.36 1.40 4.82
N TYR A 318 23.05 2.20 5.62
CA TYR A 318 23.54 1.82 6.94
C TYR A 318 23.04 2.85 7.97
N THR A 319 22.37 2.40 9.03
CA THR A 319 21.68 3.28 10.00
C THR A 319 22.61 3.98 11.00
N LYS A 320 23.90 4.03 10.71
CA LYS A 320 24.93 4.73 11.48
C LYS A 320 25.92 5.42 10.54
N ASP A 321 26.54 6.49 10.99
CA ASP A 321 27.62 7.15 10.24
C ASP A 321 28.94 6.37 10.34
N VAL A 322 29.03 5.30 9.56
CA VAL A 322 30.23 4.47 9.43
C VAL A 322 30.70 4.54 7.98
N SER A 323 31.92 5.01 7.75
CA SER A 323 32.45 5.29 6.41
C SER A 323 32.49 4.08 5.49
N ASN A 324 32.79 2.89 6.00
CA ASN A 324 32.89 1.67 5.21
C ASN A 324 32.38 0.46 6.01
N PRO A 325 31.04 0.30 6.17
CA PRO A 325 30.51 -0.85 6.90
C PRO A 325 31.02 -2.14 6.28
N ALA A 326 31.55 -3.04 7.12
CA ALA A 326 32.16 -4.29 6.65
C ALA A 326 31.19 -5.18 5.87
N ILE A 327 29.91 -5.14 6.24
CA ILE A 327 28.85 -5.91 5.59
C ILE A 327 28.70 -5.59 4.08
N PHE A 328 29.10 -4.39 3.63
CA PHE A 328 29.06 -3.97 2.22
C PHE A 328 30.40 -4.14 1.48
N GLU A 329 31.38 -4.84 2.04
CA GLU A 329 32.71 -4.96 1.45
C GLU A 329 32.66 -5.60 0.05
N LYS A 330 31.87 -6.66 -0.14
CA LYS A 330 31.71 -7.28 -1.45
C LYS A 330 31.21 -6.30 -2.51
N TYR A 331 30.22 -5.47 -2.19
CA TYR A 331 29.73 -4.45 -3.13
C TYR A 331 30.83 -3.44 -3.49
N ARG A 332 31.66 -3.02 -2.52
CA ARG A 332 32.75 -2.07 -2.77
C ARG A 332 33.82 -2.64 -3.69
N SER A 333 34.03 -3.95 -3.69
CA SER A 333 35.01 -4.62 -4.56
C SER A 333 34.59 -4.70 -6.02
N ILE A 334 33.29 -4.48 -6.33
CA ILE A 334 32.76 -4.52 -7.69
C ILE A 334 32.98 -3.15 -8.35
N PRO A 335 33.59 -3.07 -9.56
CA PRO A 335 33.71 -1.83 -10.29
C PRO A 335 32.34 -1.21 -10.55
N ALA A 336 32.13 0.02 -10.08
CA ALA A 336 30.89 0.77 -10.27
C ALA A 336 31.08 1.84 -11.37
N ILE A 337 30.02 2.09 -12.15
CA ILE A 337 29.92 3.20 -13.10
C ILE A 337 29.76 4.52 -12.34
N SER A 338 28.97 4.50 -11.25
CA SER A 338 28.80 5.63 -10.35
C SER A 338 28.58 5.18 -8.92
N ASP A 339 28.90 6.05 -7.97
CA ASP A 339 28.72 5.86 -6.54
C ASP A 339 28.41 7.21 -5.90
N THR A 340 27.23 7.32 -5.24
CA THR A 340 26.74 8.56 -4.62
C THR A 340 26.85 8.52 -3.10
N THR A 341 27.81 7.77 -2.57
CA THR A 341 27.98 7.58 -1.12
C THR A 341 28.00 8.92 -0.36
N SER A 342 27.13 9.05 0.62
CA SER A 342 27.01 10.23 1.47
C SER A 342 26.45 9.88 2.85
N THR A 343 26.67 10.77 3.82
CA THR A 343 26.01 10.72 5.14
C THR A 343 24.95 11.82 5.19
N ARG A 344 23.73 11.46 5.57
CA ARG A 344 22.55 12.35 5.57
C ARG A 344 21.65 12.05 6.75
N THR A 345 20.77 12.98 7.10
CA THR A 345 19.63 12.70 7.97
C THR A 345 18.65 11.76 7.27
N LEU A 346 17.73 11.15 8.01
CA LEU A 346 16.70 10.29 7.44
C LEU A 346 15.83 11.04 6.42
N LEU A 347 15.45 12.29 6.76
CA LEU A 347 14.66 13.14 5.86
C LEU A 347 15.41 13.44 4.56
N GLU A 348 16.64 13.94 4.64
CA GLU A 348 17.45 14.23 3.45
C GLU A 348 17.68 13.01 2.57
N TYR A 349 17.79 11.83 3.19
CA TYR A 349 17.98 10.59 2.47
C TYR A 349 16.71 10.20 1.70
N CYS A 350 15.54 10.22 2.37
CA CYS A 350 14.24 9.93 1.76
C CYS A 350 13.87 10.93 0.66
N ASP A 351 14.19 12.22 0.83
CA ASP A 351 14.01 13.26 -0.20
C ASP A 351 14.91 13.00 -1.41
N GLY A 352 16.17 12.64 -1.16
CA GLY A 352 17.15 12.39 -2.22
C GLY A 352 16.78 11.20 -3.13
N ILE A 353 16.28 10.09 -2.56
CA ILE A 353 15.77 8.95 -3.32
C ILE A 353 14.50 9.35 -4.08
N GLY A 354 13.62 10.15 -3.48
CA GLY A 354 12.37 10.62 -4.08
C GLY A 354 12.54 11.52 -5.30
N THR A 355 13.74 12.02 -5.62
CA THR A 355 13.95 12.86 -6.82
C THR A 355 13.71 12.14 -8.14
N SER A 356 13.80 10.81 -8.16
CA SER A 356 13.46 9.96 -9.31
C SER A 356 11.99 9.54 -9.35
N ASP A 357 11.24 9.77 -8.28
CA ASP A 357 9.84 9.39 -8.09
C ASP A 357 8.91 10.50 -8.65
N ARG A 358 8.63 10.44 -9.96
CA ARG A 358 7.89 11.47 -10.68
C ARG A 358 6.40 11.19 -10.66
N ASN A 359 5.59 12.16 -10.27
CA ASN A 359 4.13 12.07 -10.39
C ASN A 359 3.68 12.15 -11.87
N GLY A 360 2.54 11.52 -12.15
CA GLY A 360 1.83 11.70 -13.42
C GLY A 360 2.27 10.77 -14.55
N LEU A 361 3.15 9.82 -14.28
CA LEU A 361 3.40 8.68 -15.14
C LEU A 361 2.41 7.56 -14.83
N ARG A 362 2.22 6.66 -15.76
CA ARG A 362 1.56 5.39 -15.50
C ARG A 362 2.54 4.48 -14.80
N GLU A 363 2.07 3.75 -13.81
CA GLU A 363 2.90 3.00 -12.88
C GLU A 363 2.42 1.55 -12.74
N LEU A 364 3.36 0.65 -12.53
CA LEU A 364 3.08 -0.74 -12.20
C LEU A 364 4.01 -1.20 -11.07
N PHE A 365 3.40 -1.79 -10.06
CA PHE A 365 4.04 -2.76 -9.19
C PHE A 365 3.41 -4.13 -9.42
N TRP A 366 4.23 -5.19 -9.45
CA TRP A 366 3.80 -6.58 -9.46
C TRP A 366 4.84 -7.41 -8.75
N ASN A 367 4.48 -8.14 -7.71
CA ASN A 367 5.46 -8.85 -6.89
C ASN A 367 5.12 -10.32 -6.65
N ARG A 368 6.15 -11.08 -6.33
CA ARG A 368 6.09 -12.44 -5.82
C ARG A 368 7.22 -12.68 -4.84
N SER A 369 6.99 -13.62 -3.95
CA SER A 369 7.97 -14.07 -2.98
C SER A 369 8.47 -15.48 -3.29
N PHE A 370 9.71 -15.75 -2.90
CA PHE A 370 10.37 -17.03 -3.12
C PHE A 370 11.28 -17.34 -1.93
N LYS A 371 11.63 -18.62 -1.74
CA LYS A 371 12.70 -19.00 -0.83
C LYS A 371 14.03 -18.43 -1.33
N LEU A 372 14.89 -18.04 -0.41
CA LEU A 372 16.17 -17.41 -0.73
C LEU A 372 17.10 -18.42 -1.41
N ASN A 373 17.37 -18.25 -2.72
CA ASN A 373 18.25 -19.11 -3.51
C ASN A 373 18.97 -18.29 -4.58
N GLU A 374 20.30 -18.34 -4.59
CA GLU A 374 21.15 -17.51 -5.43
C GLU A 374 21.16 -17.96 -6.90
N ASP A 375 21.18 -19.27 -7.16
CA ASP A 375 21.15 -19.80 -8.54
C ASP A 375 19.82 -19.47 -9.21
N PHE A 376 18.71 -19.56 -8.46
CA PHE A 376 17.40 -19.15 -8.95
C PHE A 376 17.34 -17.65 -9.24
N ALA A 377 17.93 -16.83 -8.38
CA ALA A 377 17.98 -15.38 -8.57
C ALA A 377 18.81 -14.99 -9.81
N ASN A 378 19.97 -15.62 -10.02
CA ASN A 378 20.77 -15.45 -11.24
C ASN A 378 19.95 -15.80 -12.48
N TRP A 379 19.29 -16.97 -12.49
CA TRP A 379 18.43 -17.39 -13.59
C TRP A 379 17.27 -16.39 -13.84
N ALA A 380 16.64 -15.88 -12.79
CA ALA A 380 15.54 -14.92 -12.92
C ALA A 380 15.99 -13.58 -13.54
N VAL A 381 17.21 -13.11 -13.21
CA VAL A 381 17.81 -11.91 -13.81
C VAL A 381 18.15 -12.14 -15.28
N GLU A 382 18.75 -13.30 -15.63
CA GLU A 382 19.02 -13.67 -17.02
C GLU A 382 17.74 -13.74 -17.83
N TYR A 383 16.71 -14.36 -17.29
CA TYR A 383 15.39 -14.43 -17.93
C TYR A 383 14.79 -13.03 -18.10
N PHE A 384 14.81 -12.18 -17.07
CA PHE A 384 14.35 -10.80 -17.17
C PHE A 384 15.05 -10.05 -18.31
N TYR A 385 16.38 -10.07 -18.35
CA TYR A 385 17.12 -9.39 -19.41
C TYR A 385 16.89 -9.98 -20.81
N SER A 386 16.52 -11.26 -20.92
CA SER A 386 16.20 -11.89 -22.21
C SER A 386 14.88 -11.39 -22.80
N ILE A 387 13.89 -11.06 -21.95
CA ILE A 387 12.57 -10.60 -22.39
C ILE A 387 12.41 -9.07 -22.30
N ALA A 388 13.23 -8.38 -21.52
CA ALA A 388 13.16 -6.92 -21.31
C ALA A 388 13.22 -6.08 -22.61
N PRO A 389 13.89 -6.53 -23.73
CA PRO A 389 13.81 -5.82 -25.01
C PRO A 389 12.39 -5.63 -25.56
N ARG A 390 11.39 -6.38 -25.09
CA ARG A 390 9.97 -6.15 -25.42
C ARG A 390 9.51 -4.74 -25.01
N MET A 391 10.11 -4.18 -23.96
CA MET A 391 9.78 -2.83 -23.47
C MET A 391 10.36 -1.70 -24.34
N ASP A 392 11.33 -1.98 -25.19
CA ASP A 392 11.93 -0.97 -26.09
C ASP A 392 10.94 -0.43 -27.11
N SER A 393 9.84 -1.14 -27.38
CA SER A 393 8.74 -0.69 -28.24
C SER A 393 7.84 0.34 -27.57
N VAL A 394 7.90 0.51 -26.25
CA VAL A 394 7.07 1.44 -25.46
C VAL A 394 7.83 2.75 -25.24
N PRO A 395 7.41 3.87 -25.81
CA PRO A 395 8.13 5.14 -25.70
C PRO A 395 8.24 5.62 -24.24
N GLY A 396 9.47 5.84 -23.80
CA GLY A 396 9.74 6.34 -22.44
C GLY A 396 9.56 5.32 -21.33
N ALA A 397 9.31 4.05 -21.66
CA ALA A 397 9.20 3.02 -20.63
C ALA A 397 10.52 2.82 -19.89
N MET A 398 10.42 2.71 -18.58
CA MET A 398 11.46 2.22 -17.70
C MET A 398 10.92 1.00 -16.97
N SER A 399 11.65 -0.10 -16.99
CA SER A 399 11.26 -1.32 -16.31
C SER A 399 12.43 -1.90 -15.53
N GLY A 400 12.17 -2.34 -14.30
CA GLY A 400 13.17 -2.92 -13.43
C GLY A 400 12.63 -4.11 -12.65
N LEU A 401 13.44 -5.15 -12.56
CA LEU A 401 13.27 -6.26 -11.64
C LEU A 401 13.99 -5.89 -10.34
N VAL A 402 13.23 -5.67 -9.27
CA VAL A 402 13.74 -5.24 -7.97
C VAL A 402 13.81 -6.40 -7.00
N PHE A 403 14.94 -6.55 -6.36
CA PHE A 403 15.21 -7.56 -5.36
C PHE A 403 15.33 -6.96 -3.97
N GLN A 404 14.57 -7.52 -3.04
CA GLN A 404 14.65 -7.26 -1.61
C GLN A 404 14.60 -8.57 -0.84
N VAL A 405 14.97 -8.57 0.42
CA VAL A 405 14.84 -9.75 1.29
C VAL A 405 14.08 -9.35 2.55
N ILE A 406 13.04 -10.12 2.87
CA ILE A 406 12.45 -10.13 4.19
C ILE A 406 13.36 -11.04 5.02
N THR A 407 14.20 -10.44 5.82
CA THR A 407 15.29 -11.12 6.54
C THR A 407 14.78 -11.80 7.80
N GLU A 408 15.58 -12.70 8.35
CA GLU A 408 15.27 -13.38 9.61
C GLU A 408 14.98 -12.38 10.77
N PRO A 409 15.78 -11.32 11.02
CA PRO A 409 15.46 -10.31 12.03
C PRO A 409 14.12 -9.61 11.82
N MET A 410 13.70 -9.36 10.57
CA MET A 410 12.38 -8.78 10.29
C MET A 410 11.27 -9.75 10.67
N LEU A 411 11.39 -11.04 10.29
CA LEU A 411 10.41 -12.07 10.59
C LEU A 411 10.23 -12.29 12.09
N GLU A 412 11.34 -12.27 12.86
CA GLU A 412 11.29 -12.36 14.32
C GLU A 412 10.45 -11.23 14.95
N LYS A 413 10.59 -9.99 14.44
CA LYS A 413 9.84 -8.83 14.94
C LYS A 413 8.35 -8.91 14.63
N MET A 414 7.94 -9.57 13.56
CA MET A 414 6.53 -9.73 13.16
C MET A 414 5.70 -10.51 14.19
N SER A 415 6.31 -11.29 15.08
CA SER A 415 5.63 -12.02 16.15
C SER A 415 5.31 -11.15 17.39
N HIS A 416 5.88 -9.94 17.50
CA HIS A 416 5.69 -9.07 18.65
C HIS A 416 4.25 -8.60 18.79
N ALA A 417 3.84 -8.26 20.01
CA ALA A 417 2.53 -7.73 20.36
C ALA A 417 1.36 -8.54 19.75
N GLY A 418 1.45 -9.88 19.83
CA GLY A 418 0.41 -10.79 19.33
C GLY A 418 0.42 -11.06 17.83
N GLY A 419 1.48 -10.65 17.12
CA GLY A 419 1.66 -10.88 15.68
C GLY A 419 0.89 -9.91 14.78
N ASN A 420 0.87 -10.17 13.49
CA ASN A 420 0.21 -9.37 12.46
C ASN A 420 -0.53 -10.25 11.44
N ALA A 421 -1.25 -9.63 10.49
CA ALA A 421 -2.09 -10.35 9.53
C ALA A 421 -1.32 -10.97 8.35
N LEU A 422 -0.03 -10.66 8.18
CA LEU A 422 0.73 -10.94 6.96
C LEU A 422 0.97 -12.45 6.70
N GLY A 423 0.85 -13.30 7.73
CA GLY A 423 1.10 -14.74 7.57
C GLY A 423 2.57 -15.11 7.45
N LEU A 424 3.45 -14.25 7.91
CA LEU A 424 4.89 -14.43 7.92
C LEU A 424 5.38 -14.66 9.35
N ASP A 425 6.29 -15.58 9.53
CA ASP A 425 6.97 -15.85 10.80
C ASP A 425 8.41 -16.34 10.58
N ALA A 426 9.18 -16.42 11.67
CA ALA A 426 10.59 -16.85 11.61
C ALA A 426 10.77 -18.27 11.05
N SER A 427 9.78 -19.15 11.15
CA SER A 427 9.86 -20.52 10.61
C SER A 427 9.85 -20.56 9.07
N SER A 428 9.37 -19.49 8.43
CA SER A 428 9.39 -19.35 6.97
C SER A 428 10.81 -19.23 6.41
N GLY A 429 11.80 -18.88 7.27
CA GLY A 429 13.14 -18.49 6.84
C GLY A 429 13.13 -17.15 6.06
N PRO A 430 14.30 -16.62 5.69
CA PRO A 430 14.37 -15.40 4.91
C PRO A 430 13.72 -15.57 3.54
N ILE A 431 12.97 -14.56 3.10
CA ILE A 431 12.15 -14.59 1.90
C ILE A 431 12.70 -13.60 0.88
N HIS A 432 12.94 -14.07 -0.33
CA HIS A 432 13.30 -13.23 -1.47
C HIS A 432 12.04 -12.59 -2.03
N LEU A 433 11.89 -11.28 -1.85
CA LEU A 433 10.82 -10.47 -2.43
C LEU A 433 11.29 -9.91 -3.77
N MET A 434 10.73 -10.41 -4.86
CA MET A 434 10.95 -9.90 -6.21
C MET A 434 9.76 -9.06 -6.65
N HIS A 435 9.99 -7.90 -7.25
CA HIS A 435 8.92 -7.16 -7.90
C HIS A 435 9.37 -6.49 -9.19
N ILE A 436 8.47 -6.41 -10.15
CA ILE A 436 8.61 -5.55 -11.31
C ILE A 436 8.06 -4.18 -10.94
N LEU A 437 8.88 -3.17 -11.17
CA LEU A 437 8.52 -1.76 -11.19
C LEU A 437 8.60 -1.30 -12.65
N SER A 438 7.51 -0.75 -13.17
CA SER A 438 7.52 -0.15 -14.51
C SER A 438 6.79 1.19 -14.51
N MET A 439 7.29 2.14 -15.30
CA MET A 439 6.64 3.41 -15.56
C MET A 439 6.61 3.69 -17.06
N TRP A 440 5.52 4.29 -17.55
CA TRP A 440 5.31 4.62 -18.96
C TRP A 440 4.35 5.80 -19.13
N ASN A 441 4.18 6.28 -20.36
CA ASN A 441 3.44 7.52 -20.63
C ASN A 441 1.97 7.30 -21.03
N SER A 442 1.68 6.28 -21.82
CA SER A 442 0.40 6.18 -22.55
C SER A 442 -0.44 5.00 -22.12
N THR A 443 -1.76 5.21 -21.99
CA THR A 443 -2.75 4.14 -21.77
C THR A 443 -2.73 3.10 -22.91
N SER A 444 -2.34 3.47 -24.13
CA SER A 444 -2.24 2.53 -25.25
C SER A 444 -1.21 1.43 -25.03
N ASP A 445 -0.30 1.62 -24.10
CA ASP A 445 0.80 0.70 -23.82
C ASP A 445 0.54 -0.19 -22.59
N ASP A 446 -0.61 0.01 -21.90
CA ASP A 446 -0.98 -0.70 -20.67
C ASP A 446 -0.90 -2.22 -20.85
N ASP A 447 -1.52 -2.76 -21.90
CA ASP A 447 -1.54 -4.20 -22.16
C ASP A 447 -0.14 -4.78 -22.38
N THR A 448 0.75 -4.03 -23.03
CA THR A 448 2.15 -4.44 -23.24
C THR A 448 2.89 -4.56 -21.91
N ILE A 449 2.74 -3.55 -21.03
CA ILE A 449 3.42 -3.50 -19.73
C ILE A 449 2.86 -4.53 -18.76
N TYR A 450 1.52 -4.61 -18.63
CA TYR A 450 0.88 -5.60 -17.75
C TYR A 450 1.14 -7.03 -18.23
N GLY A 451 1.03 -7.28 -19.54
CA GLY A 451 1.33 -8.58 -20.14
C GLY A 451 2.78 -9.00 -19.92
N PHE A 452 3.74 -8.06 -20.05
CA PHE A 452 5.14 -8.33 -19.76
C PHE A 452 5.36 -8.79 -18.30
N ALA A 453 4.79 -8.10 -17.33
CA ALA A 453 4.94 -8.44 -15.92
C ALA A 453 4.26 -9.78 -15.59
N ASN A 454 3.07 -10.04 -16.16
CA ASN A 454 2.37 -11.31 -15.98
C ASN A 454 3.16 -12.48 -16.56
N ASP A 455 3.69 -12.38 -17.79
CA ASP A 455 4.51 -13.41 -18.44
C ASP A 455 5.76 -13.71 -17.62
N PHE A 456 6.44 -12.65 -17.15
CA PHE A 456 7.62 -12.80 -16.29
C PHE A 456 7.27 -13.62 -15.05
N PHE A 457 6.30 -13.20 -14.24
CA PHE A 457 5.98 -13.88 -12.99
C PHE A 457 5.31 -15.24 -13.19
N THR A 458 4.61 -15.47 -14.28
CA THR A 458 4.09 -16.80 -14.64
C THR A 458 5.24 -17.78 -14.84
N THR A 459 6.24 -17.39 -15.63
CA THR A 459 7.42 -18.22 -15.92
C THR A 459 8.29 -18.42 -14.68
N VAL A 460 8.60 -17.34 -13.95
CA VAL A 460 9.45 -17.39 -12.75
C VAL A 460 8.79 -18.22 -11.63
N THR A 461 7.46 -18.13 -11.48
CA THR A 461 6.74 -18.94 -10.50
C THR A 461 6.73 -20.44 -10.88
N ALA A 462 6.57 -20.76 -12.17
CA ALA A 462 6.64 -22.15 -12.63
C ALA A 462 8.03 -22.76 -12.37
N GLU A 463 9.09 -22.01 -12.65
CA GLU A 463 10.46 -22.43 -12.38
C GLU A 463 10.74 -22.57 -10.87
N ALA A 464 10.27 -21.61 -10.05
CA ALA A 464 10.37 -21.71 -8.60
C ALA A 464 9.70 -22.96 -8.05
N LYS A 465 8.49 -23.29 -8.53
CA LYS A 465 7.77 -24.53 -8.16
C LYS A 465 8.54 -25.77 -8.53
N SER A 466 9.12 -25.83 -9.73
CA SER A 466 9.92 -26.98 -10.18
C SER A 466 11.15 -27.23 -9.29
N ARG A 467 11.69 -26.15 -8.69
CA ARG A 467 12.84 -26.20 -7.77
C ARG A 467 12.43 -26.30 -6.28
N GLY A 468 11.14 -26.28 -5.95
CA GLY A 468 10.67 -26.28 -4.55
C GLY A 468 10.95 -24.96 -3.80
N LEU A 469 11.05 -23.84 -4.52
CA LEU A 469 11.41 -22.51 -4.03
C LEU A 469 10.22 -21.55 -3.96
N ASP A 470 9.03 -21.97 -4.38
CA ASP A 470 7.83 -21.13 -4.39
C ASP A 470 7.45 -20.71 -2.96
N ASN A 471 6.93 -19.50 -2.83
CA ASN A 471 6.34 -18.95 -1.61
C ASN A 471 5.10 -18.13 -2.00
N GLU A 472 3.98 -18.38 -1.34
CA GLU A 472 2.69 -17.77 -1.72
C GLU A 472 2.58 -16.29 -1.37
N PHE A 473 3.38 -15.78 -0.42
CA PHE A 473 3.26 -14.43 0.10
C PHE A 473 3.40 -13.36 -1.01
N ILE A 474 2.46 -12.43 -1.02
CA ILE A 474 2.45 -11.24 -1.88
C ILE A 474 2.43 -10.02 -0.96
N TYR A 475 3.45 -9.18 -1.06
CA TYR A 475 3.53 -7.95 -0.29
C TYR A 475 2.54 -6.91 -0.82
N MET A 476 1.57 -6.52 0.02
CA MET A 476 0.46 -5.65 -0.35
C MET A 476 0.91 -4.34 -1.01
N ASN A 477 1.91 -3.67 -0.46
CA ASN A 477 2.34 -2.35 -0.92
C ASN A 477 3.07 -2.37 -2.28
N TYR A 478 3.43 -3.57 -2.80
CA TYR A 478 4.02 -3.76 -4.12
C TYR A 478 3.17 -4.66 -5.02
N ALA A 479 1.91 -4.86 -4.67
CA ALA A 479 1.06 -5.75 -5.42
C ALA A 479 0.34 -5.01 -6.56
N SER A 480 0.18 -5.74 -7.68
CA SER A 480 -0.66 -5.32 -8.79
C SER A 480 -2.14 -5.48 -8.45
N GLN A 481 -2.98 -4.67 -9.08
CA GLN A 481 -4.46 -4.80 -9.02
C GLN A 481 -4.98 -6.20 -9.39
N PHE A 482 -4.19 -7.01 -10.08
CA PHE A 482 -4.54 -8.35 -10.53
C PHE A 482 -4.18 -9.46 -9.53
N GLN A 483 -3.65 -9.13 -8.36
CA GLN A 483 -3.16 -10.08 -7.37
C GLN A 483 -4.11 -10.21 -6.17
N ASP A 484 -4.48 -11.44 -5.80
CA ASP A 484 -5.25 -11.72 -4.58
C ASP A 484 -4.30 -11.77 -3.37
N VAL A 485 -4.00 -10.59 -2.84
CA VAL A 485 -3.04 -10.40 -1.74
C VAL A 485 -3.50 -11.11 -0.46
N ILE A 486 -4.76 -10.94 -0.07
CA ILE A 486 -5.24 -11.48 1.21
C ILE A 486 -5.25 -13.02 1.23
N SER A 487 -5.46 -13.66 0.08
CA SER A 487 -5.33 -15.12 -0.02
C SER A 487 -3.90 -15.60 0.19
N SER A 488 -2.91 -14.78 -0.16
CA SER A 488 -1.49 -15.11 0.00
C SER A 488 -0.99 -15.10 1.45
N TYR A 489 -1.78 -14.55 2.38
CA TYR A 489 -1.47 -14.55 3.82
C TYR A 489 -1.79 -15.91 4.49
N GLY A 490 -2.27 -16.88 3.72
CA GLY A 490 -2.67 -18.19 4.18
C GLY A 490 -4.13 -18.29 4.63
N ALA A 491 -4.68 -19.49 4.54
CA ALA A 491 -6.11 -19.74 4.78
C ALA A 491 -6.56 -19.35 6.20
N ALA A 492 -5.72 -19.62 7.20
CA ALA A 492 -6.02 -19.31 8.61
C ALA A 492 -6.10 -17.79 8.85
N ASN A 493 -5.13 -17.02 8.35
CA ASN A 493 -5.12 -15.58 8.51
C ASN A 493 -6.24 -14.91 7.72
N LYS A 494 -6.52 -15.37 6.49
CA LYS A 494 -7.66 -14.92 5.71
C LYS A 494 -8.99 -15.17 6.43
N ALA A 495 -9.17 -16.35 7.03
CA ALA A 495 -10.37 -16.67 7.81
C ALA A 495 -10.50 -15.75 9.04
N ARG A 496 -9.40 -15.56 9.80
CA ARG A 496 -9.37 -14.67 10.96
C ARG A 496 -9.66 -13.22 10.59
N LEU A 497 -9.10 -12.72 9.49
CA LEU A 497 -9.40 -11.37 8.96
C LEU A 497 -10.89 -11.20 8.63
N LYS A 498 -11.54 -12.22 8.03
CA LYS A 498 -12.97 -12.22 7.74
C LYS A 498 -13.82 -12.20 9.00
N GLU A 499 -13.45 -12.98 10.01
CA GLU A 499 -14.13 -13.01 11.30
C GLU A 499 -14.04 -11.65 12.01
N ILE A 500 -12.85 -11.05 12.05
CA ILE A 500 -12.62 -9.72 12.64
C ILE A 500 -13.38 -8.65 11.87
N ALA A 501 -13.32 -8.67 10.54
CA ALA A 501 -14.08 -7.73 9.71
C ALA A 501 -15.59 -7.84 9.99
N HIS A 502 -16.14 -9.06 10.08
CA HIS A 502 -17.55 -9.25 10.42
C HIS A 502 -17.90 -8.77 11.83
N LYS A 503 -16.99 -8.93 12.79
CA LYS A 503 -17.18 -8.48 14.18
C LYS A 503 -17.29 -6.95 14.29
N TYR A 504 -16.43 -6.20 13.58
CA TYR A 504 -16.34 -4.73 13.66
C TYR A 504 -17.10 -4.00 12.55
N ASP A 505 -17.47 -4.70 11.50
CA ASP A 505 -18.26 -4.22 10.38
C ASP A 505 -19.22 -5.34 9.90
N PRO A 506 -20.23 -5.70 10.70
CA PRO A 506 -21.16 -6.79 10.36
C PRO A 506 -21.95 -6.51 9.07
N ARG A 507 -22.06 -5.25 8.66
CA ARG A 507 -22.72 -4.83 7.42
C ARG A 507 -21.81 -4.85 6.21
N GLY A 508 -20.51 -5.04 6.40
CA GLY A 508 -19.51 -5.05 5.33
C GLY A 508 -19.37 -3.71 4.60
N VAL A 509 -19.49 -2.61 5.34
CA VAL A 509 -19.36 -1.23 4.80
C VAL A 509 -18.00 -1.04 4.16
N TYR A 510 -16.94 -1.43 4.86
CA TYR A 510 -15.56 -1.35 4.35
C TYR A 510 -15.25 -2.36 3.23
N GLN A 511 -16.11 -3.36 3.02
CA GLN A 511 -15.98 -4.28 1.88
C GLN A 511 -16.76 -3.80 0.66
N THR A 512 -17.90 -3.14 0.87
CA THR A 512 -18.85 -2.81 -0.22
C THR A 512 -18.88 -1.33 -0.58
N LEU A 513 -18.80 -0.42 0.41
CA LEU A 513 -18.81 1.02 0.17
C LEU A 513 -17.41 1.64 0.09
N GLN A 514 -16.39 0.93 0.55
CA GLN A 514 -14.98 1.23 0.26
C GLN A 514 -14.39 0.11 -0.61
N PRO A 515 -14.82 -0.05 -1.86
CA PRO A 515 -14.51 -1.23 -2.67
C PRO A 515 -13.07 -1.28 -3.17
N GLY A 516 -12.36 -0.17 -3.12
CA GLY A 516 -11.00 -0.06 -3.64
C GLY A 516 -9.96 -0.78 -2.78
N TYR A 517 -8.77 -0.99 -3.37
CA TYR A 517 -7.63 -1.70 -2.80
C TYR A 517 -7.87 -3.22 -2.66
N PHE A 518 -7.07 -3.94 -1.89
CA PHE A 518 -7.16 -5.41 -1.78
C PHE A 518 -8.21 -5.83 -0.76
N LYS A 519 -9.23 -6.57 -1.21
CA LYS A 519 -10.36 -6.99 -0.36
C LYS A 519 -10.23 -8.43 0.11
N LEU A 520 -11.00 -8.78 1.15
CA LEU A 520 -10.96 -10.11 1.80
C LEU A 520 -11.37 -11.26 0.88
N THR A 521 -12.03 -10.99 -0.24
CA THR A 521 -12.63 -12.01 -1.09
C THR A 521 -12.00 -12.13 -2.48
N HIS A 522 -11.32 -11.08 -2.97
CA HIS A 522 -10.83 -11.02 -4.35
C HIS A 522 -9.75 -9.95 -4.53
N ALA A 523 -9.00 -10.06 -5.62
CA ALA A 523 -8.16 -9.00 -6.16
C ALA A 523 -9.01 -7.78 -6.57
N PRO A 524 -8.45 -6.56 -6.60
CA PRO A 524 -9.16 -5.37 -7.11
C PRO A 524 -9.76 -5.56 -8.49
N VAL A 525 -9.04 -6.23 -9.39
CA VAL A 525 -9.45 -6.53 -10.76
C VAL A 525 -9.09 -7.98 -11.08
N ALA A 526 -9.97 -8.67 -11.83
CA ALA A 526 -9.63 -9.99 -12.36
C ALA A 526 -8.46 -9.88 -13.35
N ASN A 527 -7.50 -10.80 -13.25
CA ASN A 527 -6.36 -10.81 -14.16
C ASN A 527 -6.79 -11.24 -15.58
N PRO A 528 -6.67 -10.38 -16.59
CA PRO A 528 -7.05 -10.68 -17.95
C PRO A 528 -5.92 -11.32 -18.79
N TYR A 529 -4.69 -11.39 -18.26
CA TYR A 529 -3.47 -11.82 -18.95
C TYR A 529 -3.12 -13.28 -18.72
#